data_af35229dce8bd5e8708c76152181f809
#
_entry.id   af35229dce8bd5e8708c76152181f809
#
_cell.length_a   1.000
_cell.length_b   1.000
_cell.length_c   1.000
_cell.angle_alpha   90.00
_cell.angle_beta   90.00
_cell.angle_gamma   90.00
#
_symmetry.space_group_name_H-M   'P 1'
#
loop_
_entity.id
_entity.type
_entity.pdbx_description
1 polymer ?
#
loop_
_entity_poly.entity_id
_entity_poly.type
_entity_poly.pdbx_seq_one_letter_code
_entity_poly.pdbx_strand_id
1 'polypeptide(L)'
;MEIIVLASGSKGNATYIQTKNNKILLDAGISYLQIKNRLLSKGILLDKLDAILITHEHTDHIKYLISIAMKTKAKIYLSEEVYKILNVRLNGGLNDLSVYFIRENNR
;
A
#
# COMPACT_ATOMS: atom_id res chain seq x y z
N MET A 1 4.34 -6.91 -17.32
CA MET A 1 4.10 -6.08 -16.13
C MET A 1 3.08 -5.00 -16.46
N GLU A 2 2.19 -4.74 -15.54
CA GLU A 2 1.15 -3.73 -15.71
C GLU A 2 1.22 -2.73 -14.57
N ILE A 3 1.15 -1.43 -14.87
CA ILE A 3 1.18 -0.37 -13.88
C ILE A 3 -0.04 0.52 -14.11
N ILE A 4 -0.89 0.66 -13.10
CA ILE A 4 -2.10 1.46 -13.19
C ILE A 4 -2.14 2.45 -12.03
N VAL A 5 -2.09 3.76 -12.34
CA VAL A 5 -2.26 4.79 -11.33
C VAL A 5 -3.75 4.89 -11.02
N LEU A 6 -4.14 4.47 -9.83
CA LEU A 6 -5.54 4.47 -9.41
C LEU A 6 -5.97 5.83 -8.88
N ALA A 7 -5.07 6.52 -8.21
CA ALA A 7 -5.32 7.86 -7.66
C ALA A 7 -4.00 8.58 -7.47
N SER A 8 -4.00 9.90 -7.69
CA SER A 8 -2.86 10.75 -7.39
C SER A 8 -3.36 12.11 -6.95
N GLY A 9 -2.70 12.69 -5.94
CA GLY A 9 -3.05 14.01 -5.45
C GLY A 9 -3.23 14.06 -3.93
N SER A 10 -3.64 15.22 -3.43
CA SER A 10 -3.75 15.47 -2.00
C SER A 10 -4.87 14.69 -1.31
N LYS A 11 -5.82 14.15 -2.07
CA LYS A 11 -6.94 13.37 -1.51
C LYS A 11 -6.66 11.89 -1.42
N GLY A 12 -5.58 11.42 -2.03
CA GLY A 12 -5.18 10.03 -1.94
C GLY A 12 -4.29 9.61 -3.09
N ASN A 13 -3.35 8.72 -2.78
CA ASN A 13 -2.41 8.18 -3.76
C ASN A 13 -2.41 6.67 -3.68
N ALA A 14 -2.52 6.01 -4.82
CA ALA A 14 -2.45 4.56 -4.92
C ALA A 14 -2.13 4.16 -6.36
N THR A 15 -1.15 3.29 -6.52
CA THR A 15 -0.76 2.75 -7.82
C THR A 15 -0.72 1.23 -7.72
N TYR A 16 -1.36 0.57 -8.67
CA TYR A 16 -1.39 -0.88 -8.73
C TYR A 16 -0.32 -1.37 -9.70
N ILE A 17 0.46 -2.35 -9.25
CA ILE A 17 1.53 -2.94 -10.05
C ILE A 17 1.31 -4.45 -10.09
N GLN A 18 1.17 -5.01 -11.28
CA GLN A 18 1.03 -6.44 -11.45
C GLN A 18 2.19 -6.97 -12.27
N THR A 19 2.94 -7.91 -11.68
CA THR A 19 3.97 -8.65 -12.36
C THR A 19 3.44 -10.04 -12.69
N LYS A 20 4.28 -10.90 -13.25
CA LYS A 20 3.88 -12.27 -13.57
C LYS A 20 3.35 -13.01 -12.34
N ASN A 21 3.96 -12.81 -11.18
CA ASN A 21 3.66 -13.59 -9.98
C ASN A 21 3.15 -12.76 -8.79
N ASN A 22 3.14 -11.45 -8.90
CA ASN A 22 2.84 -10.60 -7.75
C ASN A 22 1.88 -9.46 -8.08
N LYS A 23 1.04 -9.12 -7.11
CA LYS A 23 0.14 -7.97 -7.16
C LYS A 23 0.51 -7.04 -6.02
N ILE A 24 0.91 -5.83 -6.37
CA ILE A 24 1.50 -4.88 -5.44
C ILE A 24 0.72 -3.57 -5.47
N LEU A 25 0.47 -3.01 -4.28
CA LEU A 25 -0.09 -1.68 -4.16
C LEU A 25 0.99 -0.73 -3.68
N LEU A 26 1.24 0.33 -4.44
CA LEU A 26 2.16 1.39 -4.05
C LEU A 26 1.34 2.52 -3.46
N ASP A 27 1.50 2.76 -2.17
CA ASP A 27 0.73 3.67 -1.33
C ASP A 27 -0.74 3.27 -1.18
N ALA A 28 -1.35 3.66 -0.08
CA ALA A 28 -2.67 3.20 0.34
C ALA A 28 -3.55 4.38 0.76
N GLY A 29 -3.65 5.38 -0.14
CA GLY A 29 -4.37 6.62 0.12
C GLY A 29 -5.84 6.61 -0.24
N ILE A 30 -6.35 5.54 -0.86
CA ILE A 30 -7.78 5.36 -1.14
C ILE A 30 -8.23 4.03 -0.55
N SER A 31 -9.54 3.85 -0.39
CA SER A 31 -10.08 2.65 0.26
C SER A 31 -9.94 1.41 -0.61
N TYR A 32 -10.00 0.24 0.03
CA TYR A 32 -9.97 -1.03 -0.68
C TYR A 32 -11.10 -1.14 -1.69
N LEU A 33 -12.29 -0.68 -1.33
CA LEU A 33 -13.43 -0.68 -2.25
C LEU A 33 -13.15 0.18 -3.49
N GLN A 34 -12.58 1.36 -3.28
CA GLN A 34 -12.22 2.23 -4.40
C GLN A 34 -11.16 1.57 -5.29
N ILE A 35 -10.18 0.90 -4.70
CA ILE A 35 -9.14 0.17 -5.44
C ILE A 35 -9.81 -0.89 -6.31
N LYS A 36 -10.67 -1.72 -5.72
CA LYS A 36 -11.36 -2.79 -6.44
C LYS A 36 -12.20 -2.25 -7.60
N ASN A 37 -12.96 -1.20 -7.34
CA ASN A 37 -13.84 -0.62 -8.36
C ASN A 37 -13.06 -0.02 -9.51
N ARG A 38 -11.97 0.67 -9.22
CA ARG A 38 -11.14 1.28 -10.27
C ARG A 38 -10.40 0.25 -11.10
N LEU A 39 -9.95 -0.85 -10.48
CA LEU A 39 -9.35 -1.95 -11.21
C LEU A 39 -10.38 -2.68 -12.07
N LEU A 40 -11.58 -2.87 -11.54
CA LEU A 40 -12.66 -3.52 -12.29
C LEU A 40 -13.03 -2.72 -13.55
N SER A 41 -13.00 -1.39 -13.47
CA SER A 41 -13.25 -0.54 -14.64
C SER A 41 -12.19 -0.71 -15.73
N LYS A 42 -11.04 -1.27 -15.39
CA LYS A 42 -9.95 -1.60 -16.31
C LYS A 42 -9.94 -3.08 -16.69
N GLY A 43 -10.97 -3.82 -16.31
CA GLY A 43 -11.05 -5.24 -16.61
C GLY A 43 -10.23 -6.13 -15.68
N ILE A 44 -9.79 -5.62 -14.54
CA ILE A 44 -8.99 -6.37 -13.58
C ILE A 44 -9.83 -6.70 -12.36
N LEU A 45 -9.96 -7.98 -12.06
CA LEU A 45 -10.62 -8.47 -10.85
C LEU A 45 -9.55 -8.69 -9.79
N LEU A 46 -9.57 -7.86 -8.74
CA LEU A 46 -8.62 -7.99 -7.65
C LEU A 46 -9.07 -9.09 -6.70
N ASP A 47 -8.38 -10.21 -6.73
CA ASP A 47 -8.68 -11.37 -5.88
C ASP A 47 -7.73 -11.46 -4.67
N LYS A 48 -6.52 -10.93 -4.80
CA LYS A 48 -5.53 -10.92 -3.72
C LYS A 48 -4.55 -9.78 -3.93
N LEU A 49 -3.84 -9.43 -2.86
CA LEU A 49 -2.78 -8.45 -2.89
C LEU A 49 -1.60 -9.02 -2.11
N ASP A 50 -0.43 -9.08 -2.73
CA ASP A 50 0.75 -9.69 -2.12
C ASP A 50 1.51 -8.72 -1.24
N ALA A 51 1.60 -7.46 -1.64
CA ALA A 51 2.41 -6.47 -0.94
C ALA A 51 1.83 -5.07 -1.06
N ILE A 52 2.09 -4.27 -0.04
CA ILE A 52 1.82 -2.83 -0.03
C ILE A 52 3.15 -2.14 0.24
N LEU A 53 3.58 -1.26 -0.67
CA LEU A 53 4.78 -0.45 -0.49
C LEU A 53 4.37 0.97 -0.12
N ILE A 54 4.91 1.49 0.96
CA ILE A 54 4.61 2.84 1.42
C ILE A 54 5.82 3.73 1.18
N THR A 55 5.63 4.81 0.41
CA THR A 55 6.70 5.73 0.06
C THR A 55 6.87 6.87 1.06
N HIS A 56 5.77 7.33 1.63
CA HIS A 56 5.74 8.47 2.55
C HIS A 56 4.79 8.23 3.70
N GLU A 57 5.03 8.90 4.82
CA GLU A 57 4.17 8.86 6.00
C GLU A 57 2.98 9.81 5.92
N HIS A 58 2.82 10.56 4.82
CA HIS A 58 1.73 11.52 4.65
C HIS A 58 0.38 10.82 4.58
N THR A 59 -0.64 11.46 5.13
CA THR A 59 -1.99 10.88 5.22
C THR A 59 -2.53 10.43 3.86
N ASP A 60 -2.28 11.21 2.81
CA ASP A 60 -2.75 10.87 1.46
C ASP A 60 -2.04 9.65 0.85
N HIS A 61 -1.05 9.08 1.54
CA HIS A 61 -0.35 7.85 1.15
C HIS A 61 -0.66 6.66 2.06
N ILE A 62 -1.18 6.91 3.28
CA ILE A 62 -1.30 5.85 4.29
C ILE A 62 -2.70 5.73 4.91
N LYS A 63 -3.65 6.56 4.49
CA LYS A 63 -4.95 6.67 5.16
C LYS A 63 -5.66 5.31 5.34
N TYR A 64 -5.57 4.44 4.36
CA TYR A 64 -6.26 3.14 4.38
C TYR A 64 -5.32 1.95 4.53
N LEU A 65 -4.07 2.19 4.92
CA LEU A 65 -3.04 1.14 5.01
C LEU A 65 -3.48 -0.03 5.88
N ILE A 66 -3.87 0.24 7.12
CA ILE A 66 -4.24 -0.82 8.07
C ILE A 66 -5.45 -1.58 7.56
N SER A 67 -6.49 -0.87 7.11
CA SER A 67 -7.71 -1.49 6.61
C SER A 67 -7.43 -2.44 5.44
N ILE A 68 -6.64 -1.98 4.47
CA ILE A 68 -6.30 -2.79 3.30
C ILE A 68 -5.46 -4.00 3.71
N ALA A 69 -4.45 -3.80 4.55
CA ALA A 69 -3.59 -4.89 5.00
C ALA A 69 -4.36 -5.96 5.76
N MET A 70 -5.31 -5.56 6.60
CA MET A 70 -6.13 -6.51 7.34
C MET A 70 -7.04 -7.31 6.42
N LYS A 71 -7.60 -6.69 5.39
CA LYS A 71 -8.50 -7.36 4.44
C LYS A 71 -7.77 -8.30 3.49
N THR A 72 -6.56 -7.93 3.08
CA THR A 72 -5.82 -8.68 2.06
C THR A 72 -4.73 -9.56 2.62
N LYS A 73 -4.33 -9.33 3.86
CA LYS A 73 -3.18 -9.97 4.51
C LYS A 73 -1.87 -9.72 3.75
N ALA A 74 -1.82 -8.63 3.00
CA ALA A 74 -0.64 -8.24 2.25
C ALA A 74 0.51 -7.88 3.20
N LYS A 75 1.72 -8.16 2.76
CA LYS A 75 2.92 -7.74 3.48
C LYS A 75 3.17 -6.26 3.24
N ILE A 76 3.53 -5.53 4.29
CA ILE A 76 3.79 -4.10 4.21
C ILE A 76 5.29 -3.87 4.14
N TYR A 77 5.73 -3.09 3.15
CA TYR A 77 7.13 -2.73 2.95
C TYR A 77 7.27 -1.22 3.03
N LEU A 78 8.18 -0.75 3.89
CA LEU A 78 8.44 0.66 4.07
C LEU A 78 9.83 0.84 4.69
N SER A 79 10.36 2.07 4.68
CA SER A 79 11.63 2.34 5.35
C SER A 79 11.46 2.33 6.86
N GLU A 80 12.55 2.14 7.59
CA GLU A 80 12.52 2.17 9.05
C GLU A 80 12.12 3.55 9.56
N GLU A 81 12.55 4.61 8.89
CA GLU A 81 12.20 5.99 9.26
C GLU A 81 10.70 6.22 9.16
N VAL A 82 10.10 5.80 8.05
CA VAL A 82 8.64 5.90 7.87
C VAL A 82 7.92 5.05 8.90
N TYR A 83 8.41 3.84 9.17
CA TYR A 83 7.81 2.97 10.18
C TYR A 83 7.77 3.64 11.56
N LYS A 84 8.87 4.25 11.99
CA LYS A 84 8.92 4.91 13.30
C LYS A 84 7.88 6.01 13.43
N ILE A 85 7.73 6.81 12.38
CA ILE A 85 6.75 7.90 12.36
C ILE A 85 5.32 7.33 12.42
N LEU A 86 5.03 6.33 11.59
CA LEU A 86 3.70 5.73 11.53
C LEU A 86 3.34 4.97 12.81
N ASN A 87 4.31 4.28 13.41
CA ASN A 87 4.05 3.51 14.62
C ASN A 87 3.59 4.41 15.77
N VAL A 88 4.15 5.62 15.88
CA VAL A 88 3.70 6.61 16.86
C VAL A 88 2.34 7.16 16.47
N ARG A 89 2.17 7.60 15.23
CA ARG A 89 0.94 8.23 14.75
C ARG A 89 -0.27 7.28 14.83
N LEU A 90 -0.06 6.00 14.57
CA LEU A 90 -1.11 4.99 14.54
C LEU A 90 -1.24 4.21 15.86
N ASN A 91 -0.56 4.67 16.91
CA ASN A 91 -0.62 4.06 18.25
C ASN A 91 -0.37 2.54 18.21
N GLY A 92 0.66 2.11 17.48
CA GLY A 92 0.99 0.70 17.38
C GLY A 92 0.06 -0.12 16.50
N GLY A 93 -0.74 0.54 15.65
CA GLY A 93 -1.66 -0.15 14.75
C GLY A 93 -0.98 -1.07 13.74
N LEU A 94 0.34 -0.98 13.58
CA LEU A 94 1.10 -1.86 12.70
C LEU A 94 1.63 -3.12 13.41
N ASN A 95 1.46 -3.23 14.72
CA ASN A 95 2.08 -4.31 15.51
C ASN A 95 1.64 -5.71 15.11
N ASP A 96 0.38 -5.87 14.71
CA ASP A 96 -0.16 -7.19 14.35
C ASP A 96 -0.11 -7.47 12.85
N LEU A 97 0.55 -6.61 12.09
CA LEU A 97 0.67 -6.74 10.65
C LEU A 97 2.06 -7.22 10.25
N SER A 98 2.16 -7.83 9.07
CA SER A 98 3.44 -8.30 8.54
C SER A 98 4.19 -7.13 7.93
N VAL A 99 5.15 -6.57 8.65
CA VAL A 99 5.90 -5.39 8.23
C VAL A 99 7.36 -5.76 7.96
N TYR A 100 7.89 -5.28 6.83
CA TYR A 100 9.26 -5.51 6.40
C TYR A 100 9.91 -4.18 6.06
N PHE A 101 11.16 -3.98 6.47
CA PHE A 101 11.87 -2.73 6.20
C PHE A 101 12.59 -2.79 4.86
N ILE A 102 12.43 -1.71 4.08
CA ILE A 102 13.20 -1.49 2.87
C ILE A 102 14.44 -0.71 3.28
N ARG A 103 15.60 -1.21 2.89
CA ARG A 103 16.87 -0.56 3.17
C ARG A 103 17.46 0.00 1.90
N GLU A 104 18.03 1.21 2.01
CA GLU A 104 18.79 1.78 0.93
C GLU A 104 20.12 1.04 0.80
N ASN A 105 20.46 0.69 -0.43
CA ASN A 105 21.72 0.00 -0.70
C ASN A 105 22.77 1.03 -1.11
N ASN A 106 23.56 1.46 -0.15
CA ASN A 106 24.63 2.42 -0.37
C ASN A 106 25.87 1.70 -0.88
N ARG A 107 26.37 2.15 -2.01
CA ARG A 107 27.60 1.62 -2.58
C ARG A 107 28.63 2.72 -2.74
#